data_9cc8926f5a1466d7595586eed74d74d5
#
_entry.id   9cc8926f5a1466d7595586eed74d74d5
#
_cell.length_a   1.000
_cell.length_b   1.000
_cell.length_c   1.000
_cell.angle_alpha   90.00
_cell.angle_beta   90.00
_cell.angle_gamma   90.00
#
_symmetry.space_group_name_H-M   'P 1'
#
loop_
_entity.id
_entity.type
_entity.pdbx_description
1 polymer ?
#
loop_
_entity_poly.entity_id
_entity_poly.type
_entity_poly.pdbx_seq_one_letter_code
_entity_poly.pdbx_strand_id
1 'polypeptide(L)'
;MKVEVVDELNFILYLNNKYLDNVDFSNKQEIELYLKKIFSKLKQKFDNDISGFFEITIYVNKDYGAVLIINKEDLDYYEYFSKGIEMQVNIINNSKFLYKIEDIFVNDLYKKCDIYIYNNNYYMDMKNLNDITIFEYTNIVYGDIVNTIFDYGKKININV
;
A
#
# COMPACT_ATOMS: atom_id res chain seq x y z
N MET A 1 -3.39 -8.80 3.25
CA MET A 1 -3.27 -7.43 3.81
C MET A 1 -2.02 -7.35 4.66
N LYS A 2 -1.15 -6.39 4.39
CA LYS A 2 0.03 -6.06 5.23
C LYS A 2 -0.20 -4.69 5.86
N VAL A 3 0.19 -4.55 7.12
CA VAL A 3 0.16 -3.27 7.86
C VAL A 3 1.59 -2.95 8.26
N GLU A 4 2.02 -1.74 7.97
CA GLU A 4 3.28 -1.18 8.43
C GLU A 4 2.98 0.04 9.30
N VAL A 5 3.38 0.00 10.55
CA VAL A 5 3.23 1.11 11.49
C VAL A 5 4.45 2.00 11.35
N VAL A 6 4.25 3.24 10.92
CA VAL A 6 5.32 4.23 10.77
C VAL A 6 5.58 4.89 12.13
N ASP A 7 4.51 5.30 12.81
CA ASP A 7 4.52 5.84 14.17
C ASP A 7 3.13 5.69 14.82
N GLU A 8 2.88 6.34 15.95
CA GLU A 8 1.60 6.23 16.68
C GLU A 8 0.39 6.76 15.91
N LEU A 9 0.60 7.67 14.95
CA LEU A 9 -0.44 8.36 14.20
C LEU A 9 -0.49 7.97 12.71
N ASN A 10 0.57 7.31 12.21
CA ASN A 10 0.75 7.07 10.80
C ASN A 10 1.02 5.60 10.52
N PHE A 11 0.30 5.05 9.54
CA PHE A 11 0.51 3.68 9.09
C PHE A 11 0.25 3.53 7.59
N ILE A 12 0.86 2.50 7.02
CA ILE A 12 0.73 2.15 5.60
C ILE A 12 0.07 0.78 5.52
N LEU A 13 -0.95 0.69 4.69
CA LEU A 13 -1.71 -0.53 4.47
C LEU A 13 -1.56 -0.97 3.03
N TYR A 14 -1.12 -2.22 2.82
CA TYR A 14 -1.17 -2.84 1.51
C TYR A 14 -2.32 -3.83 1.42
N LEU A 15 -3.09 -3.71 0.35
CA LEU A 15 -4.19 -4.60 -0.03
C LEU A 15 -3.88 -5.23 -1.37
N ASN A 16 -3.84 -6.55 -1.44
CA ASN A 16 -3.74 -7.22 -2.74
C ASN A 16 -5.07 -7.14 -3.51
N ASN A 17 -5.07 -7.54 -4.77
CA ASN A 17 -6.22 -7.43 -5.68
C ASN A 17 -7.49 -8.04 -5.12
N LYS A 18 -7.40 -9.16 -4.39
CA LYS A 18 -8.57 -9.84 -3.80
C LYS A 18 -9.38 -8.98 -2.85
N TYR A 19 -8.73 -8.01 -2.21
CA TYR A 19 -9.42 -7.05 -1.35
C TYR A 19 -10.15 -5.96 -2.13
N LEU A 20 -9.84 -5.80 -3.43
CA LEU A 20 -10.38 -4.73 -4.28
C LEU A 20 -11.55 -5.19 -5.15
N ASP A 21 -11.79 -6.51 -5.27
CA ASP A 21 -12.73 -7.09 -6.24
C ASP A 21 -14.17 -6.58 -6.10
N ASN A 22 -14.56 -6.08 -4.94
CA ASN A 22 -15.91 -5.62 -4.64
C ASN A 22 -15.97 -4.15 -4.21
N VAL A 23 -14.97 -3.34 -4.54
CA VAL A 23 -14.91 -1.93 -4.15
C VAL A 23 -14.88 -1.06 -5.39
N ASP A 24 -15.89 -0.20 -5.54
CA ASP A 24 -15.89 0.84 -6.56
C ASP A 24 -15.12 2.07 -6.07
N PHE A 25 -13.90 2.23 -6.55
CA PHE A 25 -13.05 3.39 -6.22
C PHE A 25 -13.50 4.71 -6.87
N SER A 26 -14.56 4.71 -7.68
CA SER A 26 -15.23 5.92 -8.15
C SER A 26 -16.30 6.44 -7.18
N ASN A 27 -16.77 5.60 -6.27
CA ASN A 27 -17.81 5.93 -5.31
C ASN A 27 -17.21 6.21 -3.90
N LYS A 28 -17.10 7.49 -3.56
CA LYS A 28 -16.53 7.93 -2.29
C LYS A 28 -17.20 7.29 -1.05
N GLN A 29 -18.52 7.16 -1.05
CA GLN A 29 -19.25 6.60 0.07
C GLN A 29 -18.95 5.10 0.28
N GLU A 30 -18.83 4.34 -0.80
CA GLU A 30 -18.44 2.92 -0.72
C GLU A 30 -17.03 2.75 -0.17
N ILE A 31 -16.10 3.61 -0.59
CA ILE A 31 -14.73 3.60 -0.09
C ILE A 31 -14.68 3.91 1.41
N GLU A 32 -15.39 4.95 1.86
CA GLU A 32 -15.44 5.30 3.28
C GLU A 32 -16.02 4.15 4.13
N LEU A 33 -17.09 3.50 3.66
CA LEU A 33 -17.66 2.34 4.33
C LEU A 33 -16.68 1.16 4.36
N TYR A 34 -15.97 0.93 3.26
CA TYR A 34 -14.97 -0.12 3.16
C TYR A 34 -13.81 0.12 4.13
N LEU A 35 -13.29 1.35 4.18
CA LEU A 35 -12.22 1.75 5.10
C LEU A 35 -12.64 1.63 6.56
N LYS A 36 -13.86 2.02 6.91
CA LYS A 36 -14.41 1.83 8.27
C LYS A 36 -14.42 0.34 8.67
N LYS A 37 -14.75 -0.56 7.74
CA LYS A 37 -14.67 -2.01 7.99
C LYS A 37 -13.22 -2.48 8.21
N ILE A 38 -12.27 -1.96 7.44
CA ILE A 38 -10.84 -2.25 7.63
C ILE A 38 -10.38 -1.75 9.00
N PHE A 39 -10.70 -0.52 9.36
CA PHE A 39 -10.32 0.05 10.66
C PHE A 39 -10.91 -0.72 11.84
N SER A 40 -12.16 -1.18 11.72
CA SER A 40 -12.76 -2.04 12.73
C SER A 40 -11.99 -3.36 12.92
N LYS A 41 -11.51 -3.96 11.83
CA LYS A 41 -10.65 -5.16 11.91
C LYS A 41 -9.27 -4.87 12.50
N LEU A 42 -8.69 -3.73 12.16
CA LEU A 42 -7.40 -3.29 12.72
C LEU A 42 -7.51 -3.02 14.22
N LYS A 43 -8.59 -2.36 14.65
CA LYS A 43 -8.88 -2.14 16.08
C LYS A 43 -8.91 -3.46 16.86
N GLN A 44 -9.61 -4.46 16.35
CA GLN A 44 -9.67 -5.77 16.99
C GLN A 44 -8.30 -6.47 17.07
N LYS A 45 -7.45 -6.28 16.04
CA LYS A 45 -6.14 -6.95 15.97
C LYS A 45 -5.08 -6.29 16.83
N PHE A 46 -5.10 -4.97 16.94
CA PHE A 46 -4.04 -4.18 17.59
C PHE A 46 -4.44 -3.59 18.95
N ASP A 47 -5.67 -3.83 19.39
CA ASP A 47 -6.23 -3.32 20.66
C ASP A 47 -6.07 -1.79 20.87
N ASN A 48 -5.98 -1.06 19.76
CA ASN A 48 -5.84 0.39 19.76
C ASN A 48 -7.18 1.06 19.48
N ASP A 49 -7.44 2.18 20.14
CA ASP A 49 -8.61 3.00 19.84
C ASP A 49 -8.40 3.76 18.52
N ILE A 50 -8.99 3.22 17.44
CA ILE A 50 -8.97 3.86 16.13
C ILE A 50 -10.20 4.75 16.03
N SER A 51 -10.09 5.96 16.57
CA SER A 51 -11.09 7.02 16.46
C SER A 51 -10.40 8.34 16.11
N GLY A 52 -11.14 9.27 15.53
CA GLY A 52 -10.65 10.59 15.16
C GLY A 52 -10.74 10.87 13.67
N PHE A 53 -10.00 11.86 13.22
CA PHE A 53 -9.94 12.27 11.82
C PHE A 53 -8.69 11.69 11.13
N PHE A 54 -8.88 11.14 9.94
CA PHE A 54 -7.82 10.52 9.15
C PHE A 54 -7.73 11.14 7.76
N GLU A 55 -6.52 11.51 7.35
CA GLU A 55 -6.20 11.76 5.95
C GLU A 55 -5.69 10.49 5.32
N ILE A 56 -6.34 10.06 4.23
CA ILE A 56 -6.03 8.78 3.58
C ILE A 56 -5.74 9.04 2.10
N THR A 57 -4.54 8.69 1.67
CA THR A 57 -4.17 8.66 0.26
C THR A 57 -4.13 7.21 -0.22
N ILE A 58 -4.90 6.89 -1.25
CA ILE A 58 -5.02 5.56 -1.82
C ILE A 58 -4.38 5.54 -3.21
N TYR A 59 -3.29 4.82 -3.35
CA TYR A 59 -2.72 4.46 -4.64
C TYR A 59 -3.32 3.12 -5.06
N VAL A 60 -4.06 3.07 -6.18
CA VAL A 60 -4.79 1.85 -6.57
C VAL A 60 -4.56 1.48 -8.02
N ASN A 61 -4.45 0.17 -8.27
CA ASN A 61 -4.39 -0.42 -9.60
C ASN A 61 -4.91 -1.86 -9.54
N LYS A 62 -5.70 -2.26 -10.55
CA LYS A 62 -6.30 -3.60 -10.63
C LYS A 62 -5.24 -4.72 -10.65
N ASP A 63 -4.10 -4.49 -11.29
CA ASP A 63 -3.04 -5.50 -11.43
C ASP A 63 -2.11 -5.57 -10.22
N TYR A 64 -1.98 -4.47 -9.47
CA TYR A 64 -1.02 -4.36 -8.37
C TYR A 64 -1.66 -4.41 -6.98
N GLY A 65 -2.93 -4.05 -6.87
CA GLY A 65 -3.60 -3.88 -5.59
C GLY A 65 -3.72 -2.42 -5.16
N ALA A 66 -3.71 -2.15 -3.87
CA ALA A 66 -3.72 -0.79 -3.33
C ALA A 66 -2.73 -0.60 -2.18
N VAL A 67 -2.13 0.58 -2.16
CA VAL A 67 -1.36 1.10 -1.02
C VAL A 67 -2.12 2.28 -0.43
N LEU A 68 -2.45 2.19 0.84
CA LEU A 68 -3.13 3.23 1.61
C LEU A 68 -2.14 3.86 2.57
N ILE A 69 -1.94 5.15 2.45
CA ILE A 69 -1.19 5.95 3.41
C ILE A 69 -2.21 6.61 4.32
N ILE A 70 -2.16 6.31 5.59
CA ILE A 70 -3.16 6.69 6.58
C ILE A 70 -2.45 7.52 7.64
N ASN A 71 -2.83 8.79 7.72
CA ASN A 71 -2.34 9.74 8.68
C ASN A 71 -3.48 10.14 9.61
N LYS A 72 -3.33 9.92 10.91
CA LYS A 72 -4.27 10.39 11.91
C LYS A 72 -3.90 11.83 12.26
N GLU A 73 -4.85 12.72 12.14
CA GLU A 73 -4.70 14.09 12.59
C GLU A 73 -4.84 14.16 14.10
N ASP A 74 -3.83 14.71 14.76
CA ASP A 74 -3.86 14.97 16.20
C ASP A 74 -4.58 16.32 16.45
N LEU A 75 -5.91 16.26 16.37
CA LEU A 75 -6.75 17.41 16.60
C LEU A 75 -7.41 17.27 17.98
N ASP A 76 -6.93 18.01 18.97
CA ASP A 76 -7.51 18.11 20.33
C ASP A 76 -9.03 18.34 20.30
N TYR A 77 -9.51 18.95 19.22
CA TYR A 77 -10.91 19.22 18.97
C TYR A 77 -11.78 17.97 18.82
N TYR A 78 -11.24 16.91 18.20
CA TYR A 78 -12.00 15.68 17.92
C TYR A 78 -12.20 14.79 19.14
N GLU A 79 -11.35 14.87 20.14
CA GLU A 79 -11.53 14.14 21.40
C GLU A 79 -12.81 14.55 22.12
N TYR A 80 -13.27 15.79 21.92
CA TYR A 80 -14.46 16.33 22.57
C TYR A 80 -15.78 16.12 21.80
N PHE A 81 -15.73 16.01 20.47
CA PHE A 81 -16.93 16.10 19.63
C PHE A 81 -17.25 14.84 18.83
N SER A 82 -16.32 13.93 18.62
CA SER A 82 -16.55 12.75 17.81
C SER A 82 -15.92 11.50 18.44
N LYS A 83 -16.79 10.52 18.75
CA LYS A 83 -16.34 9.15 19.09
C LYS A 83 -16.26 8.25 17.85
N GLY A 84 -16.40 8.81 16.65
CA GLY A 84 -16.44 8.11 15.39
C GLY A 84 -15.12 8.19 14.62
N ILE A 85 -15.13 7.58 13.44
CA ILE A 85 -14.07 7.67 12.46
C ILE A 85 -14.55 8.63 11.37
N GLU A 86 -13.86 9.74 11.21
CA GLU A 86 -14.02 10.67 10.10
C GLU A 86 -12.79 10.62 9.21
N MET A 87 -12.97 10.82 7.91
CA MET A 87 -11.85 10.71 6.98
C MET A 87 -11.98 11.61 5.77
N GLN A 88 -10.83 12.08 5.30
CA GLN A 88 -10.66 12.66 3.98
C GLN A 88 -9.89 11.68 3.10
N VAL A 89 -10.47 11.28 1.98
CA VAL A 89 -9.87 10.29 1.08
C VAL A 89 -9.48 10.94 -0.23
N ASN A 90 -8.21 10.75 -0.61
CA ASN A 90 -7.66 11.08 -1.91
C ASN A 90 -7.28 9.81 -2.67
N ILE A 91 -7.74 9.64 -3.92
CA ILE A 91 -7.54 8.43 -4.70
C ILE A 91 -6.70 8.73 -5.93
N ILE A 92 -5.62 7.99 -6.09
CA ILE A 92 -4.71 8.06 -7.22
C ILE A 92 -4.82 6.74 -8.00
N ASN A 93 -5.61 6.79 -9.08
CA ASN A 93 -5.88 5.63 -9.93
C ASN A 93 -4.70 5.29 -10.83
N ASN A 94 -4.68 4.05 -11.33
CA ASN A 94 -3.68 3.51 -12.26
C ASN A 94 -2.24 3.57 -11.74
N SER A 95 -2.08 3.59 -10.42
CA SER A 95 -0.77 3.59 -9.77
C SER A 95 -0.06 2.26 -9.97
N LYS A 96 1.22 2.31 -10.31
CA LYS A 96 2.07 1.12 -10.35
C LYS A 96 2.87 1.03 -9.06
N PHE A 97 3.24 -0.19 -8.69
CA PHE A 97 4.10 -0.45 -7.54
C PHE A 97 5.31 -1.25 -7.96
N LEU A 98 6.41 -1.02 -7.29
CA LEU A 98 7.61 -1.84 -7.39
C LEU A 98 7.98 -2.37 -6.01
N TYR A 99 8.73 -3.45 -5.99
CA TYR A 99 9.20 -4.06 -4.76
C TYR A 99 10.72 -3.96 -4.72
N LYS A 100 11.24 -3.10 -3.84
CA LYS A 100 12.68 -2.99 -3.63
C LYS A 100 13.17 -4.22 -2.88
N ILE A 101 14.25 -4.83 -3.36
CA ILE A 101 14.86 -6.02 -2.79
C ILE A 101 16.38 -5.86 -2.70
N GLU A 102 16.97 -6.45 -1.68
CA GLU A 102 18.44 -6.45 -1.50
C GLU A 102 19.10 -7.60 -2.27
N ASP A 103 18.47 -8.78 -2.28
CA ASP A 103 18.98 -9.96 -2.98
C ASP A 103 17.93 -10.53 -3.94
N ILE A 104 18.22 -10.42 -5.25
CA ILE A 104 17.33 -10.89 -6.32
C ILE A 104 17.20 -12.42 -6.40
N PHE A 105 18.13 -13.16 -5.81
CA PHE A 105 18.12 -14.62 -5.86
C PHE A 105 17.26 -15.26 -4.76
N VAL A 106 16.77 -14.47 -3.81
CA VAL A 106 15.85 -14.96 -2.77
C VAL A 106 14.59 -15.54 -3.41
N ASN A 107 14.26 -16.78 -3.07
CA ASN A 107 13.04 -17.48 -3.50
C ASN A 107 12.81 -17.53 -5.02
N ASP A 108 13.86 -17.46 -5.83
CA ASP A 108 13.76 -17.47 -7.29
C ASP A 108 12.81 -16.39 -7.87
N LEU A 109 12.67 -15.28 -7.19
CA LEU A 109 11.74 -14.19 -7.56
C LEU A 109 12.07 -13.60 -8.92
N TYR A 110 13.36 -13.54 -9.27
CA TYR A 110 13.84 -13.06 -10.57
C TYR A 110 13.27 -13.86 -11.77
N LYS A 111 12.80 -15.09 -11.55
CA LYS A 111 12.19 -15.92 -12.60
C LYS A 111 10.72 -15.55 -12.87
N LYS A 112 10.11 -14.78 -11.98
CA LYS A 112 8.66 -14.54 -11.96
C LYS A 112 8.26 -13.12 -12.36
N CYS A 113 9.22 -12.21 -12.48
CA CYS A 113 8.92 -10.80 -12.69
C CYS A 113 10.06 -10.08 -13.43
N ASP A 114 9.73 -8.92 -13.98
CA ASP A 114 10.72 -8.01 -14.52
C ASP A 114 11.50 -7.33 -13.38
N ILE A 115 12.81 -7.17 -13.57
CA ILE A 115 13.70 -6.54 -12.60
C ILE A 115 14.32 -5.29 -13.20
N TYR A 116 14.34 -4.21 -12.43
CA TYR A 116 14.96 -2.95 -12.78
C TYR A 116 16.08 -2.62 -11.80
N ILE A 117 17.18 -2.05 -12.29
CA ILE A 117 18.24 -1.46 -11.47
C ILE A 117 18.15 0.05 -11.59
N TYR A 118 18.05 0.72 -10.45
CA TYR A 118 18.09 2.17 -10.37
C TYR A 118 18.82 2.60 -9.09
N ASN A 119 19.80 3.50 -9.21
CA ASN A 119 20.63 3.97 -8.09
C ASN A 119 21.18 2.84 -7.22
N ASN A 120 21.78 1.81 -7.87
CA ASN A 120 22.35 0.62 -7.23
C ASN A 120 21.37 -0.21 -6.37
N ASN A 121 20.07 -0.04 -6.57
CA ASN A 121 19.06 -0.87 -5.93
C ASN A 121 18.31 -1.70 -6.99
N TYR A 122 17.78 -2.84 -6.56
CA TYR A 122 16.98 -3.72 -7.38
C TYR A 122 15.50 -3.51 -7.07
N TYR A 123 14.68 -3.47 -8.12
CA TYR A 123 13.24 -3.29 -8.05
C TYR A 123 12.54 -4.31 -8.92
N MET A 124 11.56 -5.00 -8.35
CA MET A 124 10.77 -6.01 -9.05
C MET A 124 9.40 -5.44 -9.43
N ASP A 125 9.00 -5.65 -10.68
CA ASP A 125 7.65 -5.37 -11.18
C ASP A 125 6.79 -6.62 -11.05
N MET A 126 5.99 -6.71 -10.01
CA MET A 126 5.17 -7.88 -9.71
C MET A 126 3.68 -7.51 -9.73
N LYS A 127 2.98 -8.06 -10.69
CA LYS A 127 1.52 -7.94 -10.80
C LYS A 127 0.83 -9.15 -10.16
N ASN A 128 -0.43 -8.95 -9.74
CA ASN A 128 -1.28 -10.02 -9.20
C ASN A 128 -0.63 -10.80 -8.05
N LEU A 129 0.04 -10.08 -7.15
CA LEU A 129 0.75 -10.68 -6.03
C LEU A 129 -0.23 -11.33 -5.05
N ASN A 130 -0.18 -12.66 -4.98
CA ASN A 130 -0.99 -13.45 -4.04
C ASN A 130 -0.20 -13.93 -2.81
N ASP A 131 1.12 -13.99 -2.93
CA ASP A 131 2.01 -14.45 -1.88
C ASP A 131 2.48 -13.27 -1.01
N ILE A 132 1.96 -13.20 0.20
CA ILE A 132 2.30 -12.15 1.15
C ILE A 132 3.68 -12.33 1.79
N THR A 133 4.29 -13.53 1.68
CA THR A 133 5.62 -13.80 2.25
C THR A 133 6.72 -12.97 1.59
N ILE A 134 6.46 -12.48 0.37
CA ILE A 134 7.39 -11.60 -0.33
C ILE A 134 7.70 -10.32 0.46
N PHE A 135 6.76 -9.85 1.29
CA PHE A 135 6.97 -8.67 2.12
C PHE A 135 7.97 -8.87 3.26
N GLU A 136 8.39 -10.09 3.54
CA GLU A 136 9.48 -10.37 4.47
C GLU A 136 10.84 -9.98 3.90
N TYR A 137 10.94 -9.92 2.56
CA TYR A 137 12.20 -9.69 1.82
C TYR A 137 12.19 -8.41 0.99
N THR A 138 11.07 -7.70 0.94
CA THR A 138 10.90 -6.55 0.06
C THR A 138 10.22 -5.38 0.76
N ASN A 139 10.52 -4.17 0.25
CA ASN A 139 9.81 -2.97 0.60
C ASN A 139 9.01 -2.46 -0.60
N ILE A 140 7.75 -2.10 -0.38
CA ILE A 140 6.89 -1.55 -1.44
C ILE A 140 7.33 -0.13 -1.76
N VAL A 141 7.46 0.14 -3.06
CA VAL A 141 7.76 1.47 -3.61
C VAL A 141 6.56 1.91 -4.43
N TYR A 142 6.08 3.10 -4.18
CA TYR A 142 4.88 3.68 -4.80
C TYR A 142 5.07 5.19 -5.08
N GLY A 143 4.11 5.79 -5.81
CA GLY A 143 4.14 7.21 -6.17
C GLY A 143 5.10 7.52 -7.34
N ASP A 144 5.54 8.78 -7.44
CA ASP A 144 6.27 9.30 -8.60
C ASP A 144 7.62 8.63 -8.85
N ILE A 145 8.26 8.14 -7.79
CA ILE A 145 9.53 7.41 -7.91
C ILE A 145 9.40 6.16 -8.76
N VAL A 146 8.24 5.50 -8.77
CA VAL A 146 7.98 4.31 -9.58
C VAL A 146 8.08 4.65 -11.07
N ASN A 147 7.49 5.76 -11.50
CA ASN A 147 7.59 6.22 -12.88
C ASN A 147 9.05 6.54 -13.24
N THR A 148 9.77 7.20 -12.34
CA THR A 148 11.21 7.48 -12.52
C THR A 148 12.02 6.20 -12.72
N ILE A 149 11.74 5.14 -11.95
CA ILE A 149 12.43 3.85 -12.09
C ILE A 149 12.08 3.18 -13.43
N PHE A 150 10.83 3.23 -13.88
CA PHE A 150 10.44 2.70 -15.18
C PHE A 150 11.09 3.44 -16.34
N ASP A 151 11.22 4.77 -16.24
CA ASP A 151 11.75 5.61 -17.32
C ASP A 151 13.28 5.57 -17.40
N TYR A 152 13.98 5.52 -16.27
CA TYR A 152 15.42 5.65 -16.18
C TYR A 152 16.13 4.41 -15.62
N GLY A 153 15.42 3.47 -15.02
CA GLY A 153 15.99 2.22 -14.52
C GLY A 153 16.39 1.29 -15.67
N LYS A 154 17.49 0.57 -15.49
CA LYS A 154 17.93 -0.45 -16.43
C LYS A 154 17.18 -1.75 -16.15
N LYS A 155 16.33 -2.19 -17.10
CA LYS A 155 15.73 -3.52 -17.05
C LYS A 155 16.79 -4.59 -17.26
N ILE A 156 16.83 -5.57 -16.40
CA ILE A 156 17.75 -6.71 -16.50
C ILE A 156 16.99 -7.98 -16.84
N ASN A 157 17.54 -8.74 -17.79
CA ASN A 157 17.08 -10.09 -18.10
C ASN A 157 18.10 -11.06 -17.50
N ILE A 158 17.68 -11.81 -16.49
CA ILE A 158 18.52 -12.85 -15.90
C ILE A 158 18.27 -14.12 -16.70
N ASN A 159 19.11 -14.37 -17.71
CA ASN A 159 19.13 -15.65 -18.40
C ASN A 159 19.89 -16.63 -17.50
N VAL A 160 19.18 -17.58 -16.93
CA VAL A 160 19.75 -18.71 -16.19
C VAL A 160 19.71 -19.94 -17.05
#